data_1085adb78bb7a9cd6ba3e00df2df2d5e
#
_entry.id   1085adb78bb7a9cd6ba3e00df2df2d5e
#
_cell.length_a   1.000
_cell.length_b   1.000
_cell.length_c   1.000
_cell.angle_alpha   90.00
_cell.angle_beta   90.00
_cell.angle_gamma   90.00
#
_symmetry.space_group_name_H-M   'P 1'
#
loop_
_entity.id
_entity.type
_entity.pdbx_description
1 polymer ?
#
loop_
_entity_poly.entity_id
_entity_poly.type
_entity_poly.pdbx_seq_one_letter_code
_entity_poly.pdbx_strand_id
1 'polypeptide(L)'
;MAYFRKRDNGWEYRISYKDVSGKYRQKSKSGFKTKKLAQAAARELETKISQNILTDGDVTLYDFVKTWSEVYKRPYVKDKTWETYTKNFKHIKNYFKDIKVKDITPLFYQKKLNEFGEEYAQETLEKFHYQIKGAIKVAVREQVIRFNFAEDAKVKSQIESRVEENDFLEESEYKALLALTRENIQYVSYFTLYLLSVTGIRFAEAMGLTWNDIDFENGIININKSFDYS
;
A
#
# COMPACT_ATOMS: atom_id res chain seq x y z
N MET A 1 -1.73 27.84 -25.48
CA MET A 1 -2.48 27.95 -26.76
C MET A 1 -2.25 26.70 -27.58
N ALA A 2 -3.34 26.11 -28.09
CA ALA A 2 -3.26 24.96 -28.95
C ALA A 2 -2.85 25.39 -30.38
N TYR A 3 -1.94 24.64 -30.98
CA TYR A 3 -1.56 24.78 -32.39
C TYR A 3 -2.25 23.69 -33.20
N PHE A 4 -2.77 24.00 -34.40
CA PHE A 4 -3.51 23.08 -35.25
C PHE A 4 -2.83 22.95 -36.61
N ARG A 5 -2.64 21.72 -37.09
CA ARG A 5 -2.04 21.42 -38.39
C ARG A 5 -2.83 20.34 -39.12
N LYS A 6 -3.00 20.49 -40.43
CA LYS A 6 -3.54 19.44 -41.28
C LYS A 6 -2.39 18.52 -41.73
N ARG A 7 -2.57 17.21 -41.57
CA ARG A 7 -1.68 16.14 -42.05
C ARG A 7 -2.41 15.23 -43.02
N ASP A 8 -1.69 14.31 -43.66
CA ASP A 8 -2.26 13.36 -44.63
C ASP A 8 -3.38 12.50 -44.05
N ASN A 9 -3.27 12.13 -42.76
CA ASN A 9 -4.25 11.34 -42.03
C ASN A 9 -5.30 12.16 -41.24
N GLY A 10 -5.42 13.48 -41.49
CA GLY A 10 -6.39 14.36 -40.84
C GLY A 10 -5.76 15.53 -40.08
N TRP A 11 -6.54 16.14 -39.19
CA TRP A 11 -6.09 17.25 -38.36
C TRP A 11 -5.37 16.80 -37.11
N GLU A 12 -4.32 17.53 -36.74
CA GLU A 12 -3.54 17.40 -35.51
C GLU A 12 -3.70 18.65 -34.64
N TYR A 13 -3.81 18.47 -33.34
CA TYR A 13 -3.55 19.57 -32.41
C TYR A 13 -2.27 19.30 -31.61
N ARG A 14 -1.63 20.38 -31.14
CA ARG A 14 -0.47 20.34 -30.25
C ARG A 14 -0.62 21.42 -29.18
N ILE A 15 -0.48 21.02 -27.90
CA ILE A 15 -0.60 21.91 -26.75
C ILE A 15 0.70 21.82 -25.95
N SER A 16 1.30 22.97 -25.67
CA SER A 16 2.44 23.08 -24.76
C SER A 16 1.96 23.61 -23.41
N TYR A 17 2.40 23.00 -22.33
CA TYR A 17 2.05 23.40 -20.96
C TYR A 17 3.24 23.21 -20.03
N LYS A 18 3.20 23.84 -18.84
CA LYS A 18 4.15 23.58 -17.76
C LYS A 18 3.56 22.51 -16.85
N ASP A 19 4.36 21.49 -16.54
CA ASP A 19 3.98 20.50 -15.54
C ASP A 19 4.11 21.10 -14.10
N VAL A 20 3.69 20.33 -13.09
CA VAL A 20 3.77 20.74 -11.69
C VAL A 20 5.19 21.07 -11.20
N SER A 21 6.21 20.56 -11.88
CA SER A 21 7.62 20.88 -11.61
C SER A 21 8.12 22.11 -12.36
N GLY A 22 7.25 22.81 -13.11
CA GLY A 22 7.58 23.97 -13.91
C GLY A 22 8.24 23.67 -15.27
N LYS A 23 8.43 22.40 -15.63
CA LYS A 23 9.02 21.99 -16.91
C LYS A 23 8.00 22.06 -18.04
N TYR A 24 8.44 22.55 -19.20
CA TYR A 24 7.63 22.55 -20.41
C TYR A 24 7.41 21.12 -20.94
N ARG A 25 6.16 20.76 -21.12
CA ARG A 25 5.70 19.52 -21.71
C ARG A 25 4.85 19.82 -22.94
N GLN A 26 4.74 18.85 -23.83
CA GLN A 26 3.93 18.98 -25.04
C GLN A 26 3.08 17.71 -25.22
N LYS A 27 1.78 17.90 -25.45
CA LYS A 27 0.87 16.83 -25.88
C LYS A 27 0.33 17.13 -27.26
N SER A 28 0.29 16.12 -28.13
CA SER A 28 -0.30 16.21 -29.47
C SER A 28 -1.16 15.01 -29.77
N LYS A 29 -2.20 15.18 -30.56
CA LYS A 29 -3.03 14.10 -31.10
C LYS A 29 -3.45 14.43 -32.52
N SER A 30 -3.36 13.42 -33.40
CA SER A 30 -3.68 13.53 -34.85
C SER A 30 -4.82 12.59 -35.22
N GLY A 31 -5.26 12.63 -36.48
CA GLY A 31 -6.29 11.74 -37.02
C GLY A 31 -7.72 12.27 -36.90
N PHE A 32 -7.91 13.55 -36.60
CA PHE A 32 -9.25 14.13 -36.54
C PHE A 32 -9.76 14.44 -37.99
N LYS A 33 -10.98 13.99 -38.28
CA LYS A 33 -11.57 14.21 -39.62
C LYS A 33 -11.76 15.69 -39.94
N THR A 34 -12.01 16.55 -38.99
CA THR A 34 -12.22 17.99 -39.17
C THR A 34 -11.43 18.82 -38.16
N LYS A 35 -11.13 20.08 -38.53
CA LYS A 35 -10.50 21.07 -37.65
C LYS A 35 -11.36 21.31 -36.40
N LYS A 36 -12.69 21.32 -36.55
CA LYS A 36 -13.64 21.53 -35.44
C LYS A 36 -13.54 20.43 -34.38
N LEU A 37 -13.38 19.17 -34.81
CA LEU A 37 -13.17 18.03 -33.88
C LEU A 37 -11.80 18.12 -33.16
N ALA A 38 -10.75 18.51 -33.88
CA ALA A 38 -9.45 18.75 -33.28
C ALA A 38 -9.49 19.90 -32.24
N GLN A 39 -10.23 20.96 -32.55
CA GLN A 39 -10.43 22.10 -31.63
C GLN A 39 -11.22 21.71 -30.38
N ALA A 40 -12.28 20.92 -30.52
CA ALA A 40 -13.05 20.43 -29.38
C ALA A 40 -12.19 19.58 -28.43
N ALA A 41 -11.43 18.63 -28.99
CA ALA A 41 -10.51 17.80 -28.24
C ALA A 41 -9.37 18.60 -27.57
N ALA A 42 -8.85 19.63 -28.27
CA ALA A 42 -7.83 20.51 -27.72
C ALA A 42 -8.37 21.34 -26.53
N ARG A 43 -9.59 21.89 -26.63
CA ARG A 43 -10.23 22.61 -25.52
C ARG A 43 -10.45 21.73 -24.29
N GLU A 44 -10.91 20.50 -24.50
CA GLU A 44 -11.06 19.54 -23.40
C GLU A 44 -9.72 19.29 -22.69
N LEU A 45 -8.63 19.12 -23.44
CA LEU A 45 -7.29 18.96 -22.89
C LEU A 45 -6.79 20.23 -22.20
N GLU A 46 -7.02 21.42 -22.75
CA GLU A 46 -6.66 22.69 -22.13
C GLU A 46 -7.40 22.90 -20.79
N THR A 47 -8.67 22.53 -20.72
CA THR A 47 -9.46 22.54 -19.48
C THR A 47 -8.86 21.58 -18.42
N LYS A 48 -8.51 20.36 -18.83
CA LYS A 48 -7.83 19.40 -17.93
C LYS A 48 -6.48 19.92 -17.44
N ILE A 49 -5.71 20.56 -18.31
CA ILE A 49 -4.42 21.17 -17.97
C ILE A 49 -4.61 22.35 -16.98
N SER A 50 -5.60 23.21 -17.21
CA SER A 50 -5.88 24.36 -16.33
C SER A 50 -6.38 23.95 -14.94
N GLN A 51 -7.00 22.79 -14.85
CA GLN A 51 -7.48 22.18 -13.59
C GLN A 51 -6.41 21.33 -12.89
N ASN A 52 -5.15 21.34 -13.36
CA ASN A 52 -4.06 20.45 -12.91
C ASN A 52 -4.37 18.94 -13.04
N ILE A 53 -5.35 18.56 -13.84
CA ILE A 53 -5.68 17.15 -14.16
C ILE A 53 -4.69 16.67 -15.24
N LEU A 54 -3.42 16.58 -14.87
CA LEU A 54 -2.32 16.32 -15.82
C LEU A 54 -2.04 14.83 -16.06
N THR A 55 -2.64 13.97 -15.26
CA THR A 55 -2.54 12.53 -15.44
C THR A 55 -3.79 11.99 -16.09
N ASP A 56 -3.71 11.76 -17.39
CA ASP A 56 -4.79 11.21 -18.24
C ASP A 56 -5.08 9.73 -17.95
N GLY A 57 -4.78 9.23 -16.72
CA GLY A 57 -4.84 7.82 -16.37
C GLY A 57 -3.89 6.93 -17.19
N ASP A 58 -2.98 7.57 -17.98
CA ASP A 58 -1.98 6.87 -18.79
C ASP A 58 -0.81 6.29 -17.96
N VAL A 59 -0.79 6.60 -16.67
CA VAL A 59 0.16 6.03 -15.70
C VAL A 59 -0.22 4.57 -15.41
N THR A 60 0.79 3.70 -15.26
CA THR A 60 0.54 2.30 -14.89
C THR A 60 0.03 2.21 -13.45
N LEU A 61 -0.71 1.14 -13.11
CA LEU A 61 -1.14 0.90 -11.72
C LEU A 61 0.06 0.85 -10.77
N TYR A 62 1.13 0.19 -11.20
CA TYR A 62 2.37 0.08 -10.43
C TYR A 62 2.96 1.46 -10.11
N ASP A 63 3.19 2.29 -11.13
CA ASP A 63 3.83 3.59 -10.94
C ASP A 63 2.95 4.53 -10.10
N PHE A 64 1.63 4.49 -10.30
CA PHE A 64 0.71 5.30 -9.53
C PHE A 64 0.69 4.90 -8.05
N VAL A 65 0.53 3.61 -7.75
CA VAL A 65 0.51 3.11 -6.36
C VAL A 65 1.86 3.34 -5.68
N LYS A 66 2.97 3.16 -6.39
CA LYS A 66 4.31 3.42 -5.87
C LYS A 66 4.47 4.90 -5.49
N THR A 67 4.23 5.82 -6.41
CA THR A 67 4.34 7.27 -6.18
C THR A 67 3.42 7.72 -5.04
N TRP A 68 2.17 7.24 -5.04
CA TRP A 68 1.24 7.51 -3.95
C TRP A 68 1.77 7.03 -2.60
N SER A 69 2.29 5.81 -2.53
CA SER A 69 2.82 5.25 -1.29
C SER A 69 4.04 6.03 -0.80
N GLU A 70 4.94 6.43 -1.70
CA GLU A 70 6.13 7.23 -1.38
C GLU A 70 5.76 8.61 -0.80
N VAL A 71 4.72 9.26 -1.37
CA VAL A 71 4.30 10.61 -0.94
C VAL A 71 3.42 10.57 0.30
N TYR A 72 2.41 9.68 0.33
CA TYR A 72 1.36 9.70 1.35
C TYR A 72 1.59 8.73 2.50
N LYS A 73 2.51 7.74 2.37
CA LYS A 73 2.72 6.70 3.40
C LYS A 73 4.13 6.72 3.95
N ARG A 74 5.15 6.75 3.11
CA ARG A 74 6.55 6.65 3.54
C ARG A 74 6.93 7.60 4.69
N PRO A 75 6.54 8.88 4.70
CA PRO A 75 6.90 9.80 5.78
C PRO A 75 6.28 9.47 7.15
N TYR A 76 5.23 8.63 7.17
CA TYR A 76 4.41 8.38 8.37
C TYR A 76 4.48 6.93 8.86
N VAL A 77 5.26 6.06 8.21
CA VAL A 77 5.36 4.65 8.57
C VAL A 77 6.78 4.26 8.91
N LYS A 78 6.94 3.33 9.87
CA LYS A 78 8.23 2.74 10.21
C LYS A 78 8.77 1.87 9.06
N ASP A 79 10.09 1.63 9.04
CA ASP A 79 10.76 0.83 8.01
C ASP A 79 10.15 -0.56 7.86
N LYS A 80 9.83 -1.23 8.96
CA LYS A 80 9.15 -2.54 8.93
C LYS A 80 7.80 -2.54 8.21
N THR A 81 7.02 -1.48 8.40
CA THR A 81 5.75 -1.29 7.66
C THR A 81 6.04 -0.99 6.19
N TRP A 82 7.07 -0.18 5.90
CA TRP A 82 7.46 0.15 4.53
C TRP A 82 7.91 -1.08 3.72
N GLU A 83 8.56 -2.06 4.35
CA GLU A 83 8.89 -3.34 3.71
C GLU A 83 7.64 -4.04 3.15
N THR A 84 6.52 -3.99 3.88
CA THR A 84 5.24 -4.56 3.41
C THR A 84 4.74 -3.84 2.15
N TYR A 85 4.81 -2.50 2.13
CA TYR A 85 4.49 -1.73 0.92
C TYR A 85 5.38 -2.13 -0.26
N THR A 86 6.68 -2.30 0.00
CA THR A 86 7.66 -2.67 -1.03
C THR A 86 7.44 -4.09 -1.58
N LYS A 87 7.05 -5.04 -0.73
CA LYS A 87 6.66 -6.39 -1.17
C LYS A 87 5.43 -6.32 -2.09
N ASN A 88 4.43 -5.54 -1.71
CA ASN A 88 3.23 -5.36 -2.52
C ASN A 88 3.51 -4.69 -3.88
N PHE A 89 4.52 -3.82 -4.01
CA PHE A 89 4.91 -3.29 -5.32
C PHE A 89 5.33 -4.40 -6.29
N LYS A 90 6.06 -5.42 -5.81
CA LYS A 90 6.44 -6.58 -6.63
C LYS A 90 5.20 -7.36 -7.07
N HIS A 91 4.26 -7.58 -6.17
CA HIS A 91 3.00 -8.25 -6.47
C HIS A 91 2.16 -7.46 -7.49
N ILE A 92 2.02 -6.15 -7.32
CA ILE A 92 1.31 -5.29 -8.28
C ILE A 92 1.94 -5.39 -9.66
N LYS A 93 3.26 -5.33 -9.75
CA LYS A 93 3.98 -5.46 -11.03
C LYS A 93 3.73 -6.81 -11.69
N ASN A 94 3.74 -7.90 -10.94
CA ASN A 94 3.56 -9.25 -11.45
C ASN A 94 2.13 -9.50 -11.96
N TYR A 95 1.12 -9.10 -11.19
CA TYR A 95 -0.29 -9.39 -11.50
C TYR A 95 -0.91 -8.41 -12.51
N PHE A 96 -0.53 -7.15 -12.44
CA PHE A 96 -1.09 -6.09 -13.29
C PHE A 96 -0.17 -5.66 -14.43
N LYS A 97 1.12 -6.04 -14.39
CA LYS A 97 2.11 -5.66 -15.41
C LYS A 97 2.09 -4.14 -15.67
N ASP A 98 2.05 -3.75 -16.92
CA ASP A 98 2.07 -2.34 -17.35
C ASP A 98 0.67 -1.80 -17.69
N ILE A 99 -0.38 -2.39 -17.13
CA ILE A 99 -1.75 -1.92 -17.36
C ILE A 99 -1.93 -0.52 -16.78
N LYS A 100 -2.58 0.34 -17.56
CA LYS A 100 -2.86 1.72 -17.15
C LYS A 100 -4.04 1.77 -16.18
N VAL A 101 -3.99 2.68 -15.21
CA VAL A 101 -5.05 2.83 -14.20
C VAL A 101 -6.42 3.03 -14.84
N LYS A 102 -6.51 3.78 -15.94
CA LYS A 102 -7.76 4.05 -16.68
C LYS A 102 -8.37 2.83 -17.37
N ASP A 103 -7.55 1.81 -17.67
CA ASP A 103 -7.98 0.62 -18.43
C ASP A 103 -8.43 -0.52 -17.50
N ILE A 104 -8.33 -0.33 -16.16
CA ILE A 104 -8.75 -1.30 -15.17
C ILE A 104 -10.25 -1.15 -14.90
N THR A 105 -11.00 -2.23 -15.17
CA THR A 105 -12.41 -2.32 -14.79
C THR A 105 -12.57 -3.04 -13.44
N PRO A 106 -13.70 -2.84 -12.71
CA PRO A 106 -13.98 -3.58 -11.48
C PRO A 106 -13.93 -5.10 -11.65
N LEU A 107 -14.46 -5.60 -12.77
CA LEU A 107 -14.44 -7.04 -13.08
C LEU A 107 -13.01 -7.55 -13.28
N PHE A 108 -12.18 -6.81 -14.03
CA PHE A 108 -10.77 -7.16 -14.22
C PHE A 108 -10.01 -7.15 -12.89
N TYR A 109 -10.24 -6.13 -12.07
CA TYR A 109 -9.60 -6.02 -10.76
C TYR A 109 -9.99 -7.19 -9.85
N GLN A 110 -11.29 -7.51 -9.76
CA GLN A 110 -11.78 -8.64 -8.97
C GLN A 110 -11.17 -9.98 -9.43
N LYS A 111 -11.06 -10.20 -10.75
CA LYS A 111 -10.40 -11.40 -11.28
C LYS A 111 -8.95 -11.50 -10.80
N LYS A 112 -8.19 -10.40 -10.88
CA LYS A 112 -6.79 -10.37 -10.42
C LYS A 112 -6.67 -10.57 -8.90
N LEU A 113 -7.62 -10.03 -8.15
CA LEU A 113 -7.67 -10.21 -6.71
C LEU A 113 -7.98 -11.67 -6.32
N ASN A 114 -8.86 -12.34 -7.07
CA ASN A 114 -9.14 -13.76 -6.87
C ASN A 114 -7.91 -14.63 -7.20
N GLU A 115 -7.23 -14.37 -8.34
CA GLU A 115 -5.98 -15.05 -8.70
C GLU A 115 -4.92 -14.88 -7.58
N PHE A 116 -4.81 -13.69 -6.99
CA PHE A 116 -3.91 -13.45 -5.87
C PHE A 116 -4.34 -14.23 -4.61
N GLY A 117 -5.64 -14.34 -4.35
CA GLY A 117 -6.19 -15.08 -3.21
C GLY A 117 -6.05 -16.60 -3.31
N GLU A 118 -5.74 -17.16 -4.48
CA GLU A 118 -5.38 -18.57 -4.66
C GLU A 118 -3.96 -18.88 -4.15
N GLU A 119 -3.07 -17.87 -4.13
CA GLU A 119 -1.66 -18.05 -3.79
C GLU A 119 -1.28 -17.50 -2.41
N TYR A 120 -2.05 -16.56 -1.86
CA TYR A 120 -1.69 -15.83 -0.64
C TYR A 120 -2.77 -15.89 0.43
N ALA A 121 -2.34 -15.99 1.70
CA ALA A 121 -3.21 -15.99 2.86
C ALA A 121 -4.03 -14.68 2.97
N GLN A 122 -5.17 -14.76 3.67
CA GLN A 122 -6.16 -13.68 3.83
C GLN A 122 -5.53 -12.34 4.24
N GLU A 123 -4.66 -12.33 5.22
CA GLU A 123 -4.01 -11.10 5.71
C GLU A 123 -3.12 -10.43 4.64
N THR A 124 -2.41 -11.23 3.82
CA THR A 124 -1.57 -10.72 2.73
C THR A 124 -2.43 -10.14 1.61
N LEU A 125 -3.52 -10.83 1.26
CA LEU A 125 -4.50 -10.40 0.27
C LEU A 125 -5.15 -9.07 0.70
N GLU A 126 -5.53 -8.93 1.97
CA GLU A 126 -6.10 -7.70 2.51
C GLU A 126 -5.12 -6.52 2.45
N LYS A 127 -3.88 -6.71 2.89
CA LYS A 127 -2.83 -5.68 2.81
C LYS A 127 -2.59 -5.22 1.37
N PHE A 128 -2.55 -6.17 0.44
CA PHE A 128 -2.42 -5.91 -0.99
C PHE A 128 -3.61 -5.08 -1.52
N HIS A 129 -4.83 -5.53 -1.23
CA HIS A 129 -6.06 -4.85 -1.64
C HIS A 129 -6.16 -3.43 -1.07
N TYR A 130 -5.96 -3.25 0.24
CA TYR A 130 -6.10 -1.96 0.90
C TYR A 130 -5.08 -0.94 0.43
N GLN A 131 -3.87 -1.35 0.08
CA GLN A 131 -2.87 -0.46 -0.50
C GLN A 131 -3.34 0.07 -1.86
N ILE A 132 -3.83 -0.80 -2.75
CA ILE A 132 -4.35 -0.40 -4.06
C ILE A 132 -5.60 0.47 -3.87
N LYS A 133 -6.58 0.04 -3.10
CA LYS A 133 -7.83 0.77 -2.83
C LYS A 133 -7.56 2.18 -2.32
N GLY A 134 -6.61 2.33 -1.40
CA GLY A 134 -6.20 3.63 -0.86
C GLY A 134 -5.59 4.56 -1.91
N ALA A 135 -4.73 4.04 -2.77
CA ALA A 135 -4.14 4.80 -3.88
C ALA A 135 -5.21 5.22 -4.90
N ILE A 136 -6.10 4.28 -5.28
CA ILE A 136 -7.14 4.54 -6.27
C ILE A 136 -8.20 5.53 -5.74
N LYS A 137 -8.47 5.55 -4.44
CA LYS A 137 -9.30 6.60 -3.83
C LYS A 137 -8.73 8.00 -4.08
N VAL A 138 -7.41 8.16 -4.03
CA VAL A 138 -6.74 9.43 -4.37
C VAL A 138 -6.81 9.70 -5.87
N ALA A 139 -6.63 8.66 -6.71
CA ALA A 139 -6.76 8.80 -8.17
C ALA A 139 -8.14 9.35 -8.60
N VAL A 140 -9.21 8.92 -7.92
CA VAL A 140 -10.57 9.46 -8.16
C VAL A 140 -10.68 10.90 -7.68
N ARG A 141 -10.19 11.21 -6.47
CA ARG A 141 -10.22 12.56 -5.92
C ARG A 141 -9.47 13.57 -6.80
N GLU A 142 -8.34 13.14 -7.35
CA GLU A 142 -7.51 13.95 -8.27
C GLU A 142 -7.96 13.85 -9.74
N GLN A 143 -9.12 13.21 -9.99
CA GLN A 143 -9.75 13.08 -11.30
C GLN A 143 -8.86 12.37 -12.36
N VAL A 144 -7.91 11.56 -11.92
CA VAL A 144 -7.11 10.68 -12.80
C VAL A 144 -7.99 9.62 -13.44
N ILE A 145 -8.97 9.12 -12.67
CA ILE A 145 -10.02 8.20 -13.11
C ILE A 145 -11.37 8.63 -12.54
N ARG A 146 -12.46 8.13 -13.14
CA ARG A 146 -13.83 8.54 -12.77
C ARG A 146 -14.40 7.84 -11.55
N PHE A 147 -13.99 6.61 -11.27
CA PHE A 147 -14.51 5.78 -10.18
C PHE A 147 -13.42 4.89 -9.61
N ASN A 148 -13.61 4.45 -8.37
CA ASN A 148 -12.71 3.52 -7.71
C ASN A 148 -13.08 2.08 -8.05
N PHE A 149 -12.34 1.44 -8.94
CA PHE A 149 -12.60 0.06 -9.35
C PHE A 149 -12.36 -0.98 -8.24
N ALA A 150 -11.71 -0.60 -7.14
CA ALA A 150 -11.41 -1.47 -6.01
C ALA A 150 -12.42 -1.29 -4.85
N GLU A 151 -13.44 -0.39 -4.98
CA GLU A 151 -14.30 -0.02 -3.84
C GLU A 151 -15.13 -1.20 -3.33
N ASP A 152 -15.81 -1.91 -4.23
CA ASP A 152 -16.74 -2.99 -3.91
C ASP A 152 -16.12 -4.38 -4.09
N ALA A 153 -14.79 -4.46 -4.20
CA ALA A 153 -14.11 -5.75 -4.42
C ALA A 153 -14.24 -6.65 -3.18
N LYS A 154 -14.54 -7.91 -3.43
CA LYS A 154 -14.61 -8.95 -2.39
C LYS A 154 -13.25 -9.55 -2.16
N VAL A 155 -12.80 -9.51 -0.91
CA VAL A 155 -11.46 -9.93 -0.47
C VAL A 155 -11.62 -11.26 0.27
N LYS A 156 -11.36 -12.38 -0.41
CA LYS A 156 -11.44 -13.71 0.18
C LYS A 156 -10.31 -14.58 -0.39
N SER A 157 -9.42 -15.03 0.48
CA SER A 157 -8.41 -16.04 0.17
C SER A 157 -9.03 -17.42 0.06
N GLN A 158 -8.48 -18.27 -0.81
CA GLN A 158 -8.80 -19.69 -0.90
C GLN A 158 -7.87 -20.54 -0.03
N ILE A 159 -6.79 -19.94 0.50
CA ILE A 159 -5.90 -20.59 1.45
C ILE A 159 -6.59 -20.56 2.82
N GLU A 160 -6.78 -21.73 3.40
CA GLU A 160 -7.27 -21.84 4.78
C GLU A 160 -6.34 -21.08 5.72
N SER A 161 -6.90 -20.17 6.50
CA SER A 161 -6.15 -19.53 7.59
C SER A 161 -5.74 -20.61 8.58
N ARG A 162 -4.55 -20.49 9.16
CA ARG A 162 -4.16 -21.30 10.31
C ARG A 162 -5.28 -21.26 11.32
N VAL A 163 -5.72 -22.44 11.74
CA VAL A 163 -6.72 -22.57 12.77
C VAL A 163 -6.10 -22.03 14.05
N GLU A 164 -6.74 -21.03 14.66
CA GLU A 164 -6.28 -20.39 15.92
C GLU A 164 -6.35 -21.33 17.13
N GLU A 165 -6.85 -22.55 16.96
CA GLU A 165 -7.06 -23.54 18.04
C GLU A 165 -5.78 -23.91 18.82
N ASN A 166 -4.58 -23.56 18.30
CA ASN A 166 -3.30 -23.88 18.96
C ASN A 166 -2.47 -22.63 19.31
N ASP A 167 -3.05 -21.43 19.30
CA ASP A 167 -2.31 -20.20 19.56
C ASP A 167 -2.32 -19.78 21.04
N PHE A 168 -2.79 -20.66 21.93
CA PHE A 168 -2.78 -20.47 23.39
C PHE A 168 -2.27 -21.74 24.10
N LEU A 169 -1.79 -21.57 25.32
CA LEU A 169 -1.40 -22.66 26.19
C LEU A 169 -2.55 -23.02 27.14
N GLU A 170 -2.83 -24.30 27.27
CA GLU A 170 -3.70 -24.80 28.30
C GLU A 170 -3.07 -24.57 29.69
N GLU A 171 -3.88 -24.56 30.76
CA GLU A 171 -3.40 -24.29 32.11
C GLU A 171 -2.26 -25.21 32.56
N SER A 172 -2.32 -26.48 32.19
CA SER A 172 -1.27 -27.47 32.48
C SER A 172 0.04 -27.17 31.77
N GLU A 173 -0.06 -26.77 30.49
CA GLU A 173 1.11 -26.39 29.67
C GLU A 173 1.74 -25.09 30.13
N TYR A 174 0.90 -24.11 30.50
CA TYR A 174 1.36 -22.86 31.09
C TYR A 174 2.12 -23.08 32.39
N LYS A 175 1.59 -23.93 33.30
CA LYS A 175 2.27 -24.29 34.56
C LYS A 175 3.61 -25.00 34.30
N ALA A 176 3.65 -25.91 33.34
CA ALA A 176 4.89 -26.57 32.92
C ALA A 176 5.92 -25.59 32.35
N LEU A 177 5.49 -24.64 31.52
CA LEU A 177 6.34 -23.57 30.97
C LEU A 177 6.92 -22.71 32.13
N LEU A 178 6.11 -22.29 33.07
CA LEU A 178 6.57 -21.52 34.25
C LEU A 178 7.60 -22.28 35.07
N ALA A 179 7.37 -23.56 35.35
CA ALA A 179 8.34 -24.39 36.08
C ALA A 179 9.68 -24.49 35.35
N LEU A 180 9.63 -24.86 34.07
CA LEU A 180 10.82 -25.00 33.23
C LEU A 180 11.63 -23.69 33.14
N THR A 181 10.94 -22.56 32.91
CA THR A 181 11.61 -21.26 32.77
C THR A 181 12.21 -20.80 34.11
N ARG A 182 11.55 -21.07 35.24
CA ARG A 182 12.03 -20.74 36.57
C ARG A 182 13.28 -21.57 36.94
N GLU A 183 13.31 -22.86 36.62
CA GLU A 183 14.47 -23.73 36.86
C GLU A 183 15.70 -23.31 36.09
N ASN A 184 15.51 -22.67 34.90
CA ASN A 184 16.57 -22.28 34.00
C ASN A 184 16.75 -20.75 33.92
N ILE A 185 16.31 -19.99 34.89
CA ILE A 185 16.23 -18.52 34.90
C ILE A 185 17.58 -17.82 34.74
N GLN A 186 18.68 -18.51 34.97
CA GLN A 186 20.06 -18.04 34.76
C GLN A 186 20.37 -17.78 33.28
N TYR A 187 19.62 -18.38 32.35
CA TYR A 187 19.75 -18.12 30.91
C TYR A 187 18.81 -17.00 30.49
N VAL A 188 19.35 -16.00 29.77
CA VAL A 188 18.60 -14.81 29.32
C VAL A 188 17.30 -15.17 28.57
N SER A 189 17.35 -16.21 27.73
CA SER A 189 16.17 -16.66 26.98
C SER A 189 15.06 -17.17 27.89
N TYR A 190 15.39 -17.98 28.91
CA TYR A 190 14.43 -18.50 29.88
C TYR A 190 13.94 -17.41 30.81
N PHE A 191 14.81 -16.49 31.23
CA PHE A 191 14.40 -15.32 32.00
C PHE A 191 13.41 -14.46 31.22
N THR A 192 13.69 -14.20 29.94
CA THR A 192 12.79 -13.43 29.09
C THR A 192 11.44 -14.13 28.95
N LEU A 193 11.42 -15.43 28.66
CA LEU A 193 10.17 -16.22 28.56
C LEU A 193 9.39 -16.20 29.88
N TYR A 194 10.05 -16.35 31.02
CA TYR A 194 9.42 -16.25 32.34
C TYR A 194 8.78 -14.87 32.54
N LEU A 195 9.54 -13.80 32.28
CA LEU A 195 9.06 -12.42 32.38
C LEU A 195 7.81 -12.18 31.51
N LEU A 196 7.86 -12.60 30.25
CA LEU A 196 6.72 -12.50 29.34
C LEU A 196 5.50 -13.27 29.86
N SER A 197 5.72 -14.48 30.37
CA SER A 197 4.65 -15.36 30.86
C SER A 197 3.94 -14.80 32.09
N VAL A 198 4.67 -14.17 33.01
CA VAL A 198 4.08 -13.66 34.26
C VAL A 198 3.54 -12.24 34.16
N THR A 199 4.03 -11.44 33.18
CA THR A 199 3.64 -10.03 33.04
C THR A 199 2.72 -9.76 31.86
N GLY A 200 2.70 -10.62 30.84
CA GLY A 200 1.97 -10.40 29.61
C GLY A 200 2.51 -9.27 28.73
N ILE A 201 3.69 -8.73 29.01
CA ILE A 201 4.31 -7.67 28.17
C ILE A 201 4.74 -8.23 26.81
N ARG A 202 4.79 -7.37 25.79
CA ARG A 202 5.26 -7.80 24.47
C ARG A 202 6.77 -8.05 24.46
N PHE A 203 7.22 -8.97 23.62
CA PHE A 203 8.65 -9.29 23.51
C PHE A 203 9.53 -8.06 23.25
N ALA A 204 9.13 -7.17 22.34
CA ALA A 204 9.85 -5.93 22.06
C ALA A 204 9.88 -4.95 23.27
N GLU A 205 8.85 -4.94 24.10
CA GLU A 205 8.79 -4.17 25.35
C GLU A 205 9.75 -4.76 26.37
N ALA A 206 9.74 -6.09 26.55
CA ALA A 206 10.68 -6.78 27.45
C ALA A 206 12.14 -6.51 27.04
N MET A 207 12.44 -6.58 25.74
CA MET A 207 13.80 -6.29 25.23
C MET A 207 14.20 -4.81 25.35
N GLY A 208 13.24 -3.91 25.51
CA GLY A 208 13.49 -2.49 25.74
C GLY A 208 13.71 -2.11 27.20
N LEU A 209 13.46 -3.02 28.17
CA LEU A 209 13.61 -2.74 29.58
C LEU A 209 15.07 -2.50 29.96
N THR A 210 15.25 -1.55 30.87
CA THR A 210 16.52 -1.26 31.54
C THR A 210 16.31 -1.23 33.06
N TRP A 211 17.37 -1.26 33.81
CA TRP A 211 17.29 -1.20 35.26
C TRP A 211 16.58 0.06 35.80
N ASN A 212 16.60 1.16 35.03
CA ASN A 212 15.89 2.39 35.40
C ASN A 212 14.37 2.28 35.26
N ASP A 213 13.86 1.25 34.61
CA ASP A 213 12.44 1.01 34.43
C ASP A 213 11.86 0.14 35.54
N ILE A 214 12.70 -0.31 36.48
CA ILE A 214 12.31 -1.23 37.59
C ILE A 214 12.44 -0.49 38.91
N ASP A 215 11.31 -0.34 39.58
CA ASP A 215 11.23 0.14 40.96
C ASP A 215 11.14 -1.06 41.89
N PHE A 216 12.28 -1.43 42.50
CA PHE A 216 12.36 -2.56 43.42
C PHE A 216 11.72 -2.30 44.77
N GLU A 217 11.58 -1.03 45.21
CA GLU A 217 10.97 -0.67 46.48
C GLU A 217 9.46 -0.87 46.42
N ASN A 218 8.83 -0.48 45.31
CA ASN A 218 7.40 -0.58 45.12
C ASN A 218 6.96 -1.80 44.28
N GLY A 219 7.91 -2.59 43.76
CA GLY A 219 7.63 -3.76 42.91
C GLY A 219 6.98 -3.41 41.55
N ILE A 220 7.36 -2.29 40.97
CA ILE A 220 6.77 -1.77 39.72
C ILE A 220 7.74 -1.88 38.56
N ILE A 221 7.24 -2.32 37.40
CA ILE A 221 7.94 -2.26 36.13
C ILE A 221 7.25 -1.24 35.24
N ASN A 222 7.97 -0.20 34.80
CA ASN A 222 7.47 0.83 33.91
C ASN A 222 7.70 0.44 32.44
N ILE A 223 6.62 0.16 31.72
CA ILE A 223 6.66 -0.23 30.30
C ILE A 223 6.33 1.00 29.46
N ASN A 224 7.36 1.77 29.09
CA ASN A 224 7.23 3.07 28.38
C ASN A 224 7.95 3.08 27.03
N LYS A 225 8.60 2.00 26.64
CA LYS A 225 9.38 1.87 25.42
C LYS A 225 9.38 0.45 24.89
N SER A 226 9.75 0.29 23.62
CA SER A 226 10.00 -1.01 23.01
C SER A 226 11.32 -0.98 22.25
N PHE A 227 12.00 -2.10 22.20
CA PHE A 227 13.20 -2.24 21.38
C PHE A 227 12.83 -2.23 19.89
N ASP A 228 13.52 -1.43 19.09
CA ASP A 228 13.34 -1.40 17.63
C ASP A 228 14.44 -2.25 16.99
N TYR A 229 14.01 -3.25 16.23
CA TYR A 229 14.91 -4.19 15.52
C TYR A 229 15.27 -3.71 14.11
N SER A 230 14.87 -2.49 13.71
CA SER A 230 15.15 -1.92 12.38
C SER A 230 16.51 -1.26 12.29
#